data_af6991bd433449a750377ae690edc865
#
_entry.id   af6991bd433449a750377ae690edc865
#
_cell.length_a   1.000
_cell.length_b   1.000
_cell.length_c   1.000
_cell.angle_alpha   90.00
_cell.angle_beta   90.00
_cell.angle_gamma   90.00
#
_symmetry.space_group_name_H-M   'P 1'
#
loop_
_entity.id
_entity.type
_entity.pdbx_description
1 polymer ?
#
loop_
_entity_poly.entity_id
_entity_poly.type
_entity_poly.pdbx_seq_one_letter_code
_entity_poly.pdbx_strand_id
1 'polypeptide(L)'
;MIQLMSPETFASGIEHIMLMGFRPLLVSIQLHRHHLSSNYHLCQIARAFILRKPTFFADEPWLTLPFQYHLPAPLQGLLGAAAHIPSVLEKIDVILPASCDRAAATADQLITELMGSISRLKAWGNSFLANVAEPLYCSRNVQHDLGGTFESLWYPSLGTANVFVYFWTFQVLCLTEIEDLLERFPHLKHAVHDRAAYSAEAFREEHIELSTYIYKSMEYILQDDFMLYGVASADFPLSIACKTLQSDAKGRAILETLDHSIITRARIRDVGYVTKKHCI
;
A
#
# COMPACT_ATOMS: atom_id res chain seq x y z
N MET A 1 31.52 11.58 14.28
CA MET A 1 30.32 11.20 15.05
C MET A 1 29.14 11.83 14.29
N ILE A 2 28.50 11.06 13.38
CA ILE A 2 27.39 11.55 12.56
C ILE A 2 26.13 11.28 13.37
N GLN A 3 25.52 12.33 13.87
CA GLN A 3 24.25 12.27 14.59
C GLN A 3 23.14 11.92 13.59
N LEU A 4 22.65 10.69 13.63
CA LEU A 4 21.51 10.26 12.82
C LEU A 4 20.27 11.02 13.28
N MET A 5 19.81 11.95 12.44
CA MET A 5 18.57 12.69 12.64
C MET A 5 17.39 11.70 12.69
N SER A 6 16.40 11.99 13.54
CA SER A 6 15.19 11.18 13.59
C SER A 6 14.44 11.22 12.25
N PRO A 7 13.67 10.19 11.88
CA PRO A 7 12.89 10.19 10.65
C PRO A 7 11.96 11.40 10.52
N GLU A 8 11.41 11.88 11.63
CA GLU A 8 10.56 13.09 11.69
C GLU A 8 11.35 14.38 11.43
N THR A 9 12.58 14.49 11.97
CA THR A 9 13.45 15.65 11.74
C THR A 9 13.98 15.65 10.31
N PHE A 10 14.24 14.47 9.74
CA PHE A 10 14.65 14.32 8.35
C PHE A 10 13.51 14.63 7.39
N ALA A 11 12.30 14.14 7.67
CA ALA A 11 11.08 14.44 6.89
C ALA A 11 10.74 15.94 6.94
N SER A 12 10.78 16.55 8.13
CA SER A 12 10.55 17.99 8.32
C SER A 12 11.61 18.84 7.60
N GLY A 13 12.87 18.42 7.61
CA GLY A 13 13.95 19.12 6.90
C GLY A 13 13.77 19.11 5.38
N ILE A 14 13.34 17.98 4.81
CA ILE A 14 13.06 17.85 3.38
C ILE A 14 11.77 18.57 2.99
N GLU A 15 10.71 18.51 3.80
CA GLU A 15 9.51 19.33 3.61
C GLU A 15 9.85 20.83 3.58
N HIS A 16 10.74 21.27 4.45
CA HIS A 16 11.19 22.67 4.50
C HIS A 16 12.00 23.06 3.25
N ILE A 17 12.88 22.19 2.76
CA ILE A 17 13.63 22.40 1.52
C ILE A 17 12.69 22.42 0.30
N MET A 18 11.66 21.58 0.28
CA MET A 18 10.66 21.52 -0.80
C MET A 18 9.72 22.72 -0.81
N LEU A 19 9.31 23.22 0.38
CA LEU A 19 8.53 24.46 0.54
C LEU A 19 9.31 25.71 0.11
N MET A 20 10.66 25.67 0.11
CA MET A 20 11.52 26.76 -0.34
C MET A 20 11.63 26.89 -1.86
N GLY A 21 10.77 26.22 -2.66
CA GLY A 21 10.67 26.42 -4.09
C GLY A 21 11.73 25.72 -4.94
N PHE A 22 12.38 24.69 -4.42
CA PHE A 22 13.26 23.83 -5.22
C PHE A 22 12.47 23.09 -6.29
N ARG A 23 12.83 23.33 -7.55
CA ARG A 23 12.17 22.70 -8.68
C ARG A 23 12.31 21.17 -8.61
N PRO A 24 11.24 20.40 -8.95
CA PRO A 24 11.26 18.92 -8.97
C PRO A 24 12.48 18.34 -9.71
N LEU A 25 13.02 19.04 -10.70
CA LEU A 25 14.18 18.62 -11.47
C LEU A 25 15.48 18.50 -10.65
N LEU A 26 15.74 19.41 -9.70
CA LEU A 26 16.94 19.36 -8.85
C LEU A 26 16.87 18.22 -7.85
N VAL A 27 15.69 17.96 -7.31
CA VAL A 27 15.43 16.82 -6.43
C VAL A 27 15.61 15.50 -7.20
N SER A 28 15.17 15.43 -8.45
CA SER A 28 15.35 14.27 -9.33
C SER A 28 16.83 13.91 -9.52
N ILE A 29 17.70 14.88 -9.78
CA ILE A 29 19.14 14.63 -10.02
C ILE A 29 19.83 14.10 -8.75
N GLN A 30 19.45 14.59 -7.57
CA GLN A 30 19.97 14.09 -6.28
C GLN A 30 19.35 12.75 -5.88
N LEU A 31 18.07 12.54 -6.13
CA LEU A 31 17.35 11.33 -5.79
C LEU A 31 17.76 10.13 -6.67
N HIS A 32 18.20 10.36 -7.92
CA HIS A 32 18.67 9.29 -8.82
C HIS A 32 20.04 8.71 -8.42
N ARG A 33 20.84 9.45 -7.68
CA ARG A 33 22.18 9.00 -7.26
C ARG A 33 22.20 8.07 -6.06
N HIS A 34 21.11 7.91 -5.32
CA HIS A 34 21.06 7.10 -4.09
C HIS A 34 19.81 6.22 -4.01
N HIS A 35 20.01 4.93 -3.74
CA HIS A 35 18.95 3.97 -3.37
C HIS A 35 18.06 4.43 -2.19
N LEU A 36 18.44 5.47 -1.47
CA LEU A 36 17.68 6.15 -0.41
C LEU A 36 16.36 6.79 -0.91
N SER A 37 16.29 7.12 -2.19
CA SER A 37 15.17 7.81 -2.81
C SER A 37 13.88 6.99 -2.86
N SER A 38 13.96 5.71 -3.24
CA SER A 38 12.77 4.86 -3.38
C SER A 38 12.10 4.60 -2.02
N ASN A 39 12.89 4.43 -0.97
CA ASN A 39 12.37 4.20 0.38
C ASN A 39 11.74 5.48 0.95
N TYR A 40 12.29 6.66 0.65
CA TYR A 40 11.70 7.93 1.07
C TYR A 40 10.32 8.16 0.40
N HIS A 41 10.21 7.96 -0.92
CA HIS A 41 8.93 8.04 -1.63
C HIS A 41 7.91 7.06 -1.04
N LEU A 42 8.33 5.84 -0.76
CA LEU A 42 7.46 4.83 -0.16
C LEU A 42 6.94 5.28 1.21
N CYS A 43 7.83 5.77 2.09
CA CYS A 43 7.43 6.26 3.41
C CYS A 43 6.47 7.45 3.33
N GLN A 44 6.70 8.40 2.44
CA GLN A 44 5.84 9.58 2.29
C GLN A 44 4.48 9.20 1.72
N ILE A 45 4.43 8.32 0.73
CA ILE A 45 3.16 7.84 0.18
C ILE A 45 2.41 6.97 1.20
N ALA A 46 3.08 6.04 1.89
CA ALA A 46 2.47 5.27 2.96
C ALA A 46 1.90 6.18 4.06
N ARG A 47 2.63 7.24 4.46
CA ARG A 47 2.15 8.25 5.39
C ARG A 47 0.89 8.97 4.86
N ALA A 48 0.85 9.35 3.59
CA ALA A 48 -0.33 9.97 2.98
C ALA A 48 -1.55 9.05 3.04
N PHE A 49 -1.37 7.76 2.82
CA PHE A 49 -2.43 6.75 2.97
C PHE A 49 -2.88 6.60 4.43
N ILE A 50 -1.94 6.50 5.39
CA ILE A 50 -2.25 6.36 6.82
C ILE A 50 -3.01 7.59 7.33
N LEU A 51 -2.58 8.79 6.94
CA LEU A 51 -3.20 10.06 7.34
C LEU A 51 -4.45 10.40 6.50
N ARG A 52 -4.70 9.65 5.43
CA ARG A 52 -5.78 9.88 4.45
C ARG A 52 -5.76 11.34 3.94
N LYS A 53 -4.58 11.83 3.56
CA LYS A 53 -4.35 13.22 3.13
C LYS A 53 -3.64 13.25 1.78
N PRO A 54 -3.94 14.25 0.93
CA PRO A 54 -3.27 14.43 -0.34
C PRO A 54 -1.75 14.49 -0.18
N THR A 55 -1.04 14.08 -1.21
CA THR A 55 0.40 14.18 -1.30
C THR A 55 0.79 14.97 -2.54
N PHE A 56 1.83 15.79 -2.43
CA PHE A 56 2.39 16.53 -3.57
C PHE A 56 2.95 15.61 -4.66
N PHE A 57 3.22 14.34 -4.35
CA PHE A 57 3.61 13.34 -5.35
C PHE A 57 2.51 13.03 -6.37
N ALA A 58 1.26 13.43 -6.11
CA ALA A 58 0.17 13.32 -7.08
C ALA A 58 0.18 14.44 -8.13
N ASP A 59 0.95 15.51 -7.92
CA ASP A 59 1.01 16.62 -8.84
C ASP A 59 1.82 16.25 -10.11
N GLU A 60 1.33 16.67 -11.27
CA GLU A 60 1.90 16.37 -12.59
C GLU A 60 3.44 16.55 -12.68
N PRO A 61 4.02 17.64 -12.14
CA PRO A 61 5.48 17.81 -12.21
C PRO A 61 6.26 16.69 -11.51
N TRP A 62 5.73 16.11 -10.43
CA TRP A 62 6.37 15.02 -9.69
C TRP A 62 6.22 13.66 -10.37
N LEU A 63 5.16 13.50 -11.16
CA LEU A 63 4.90 12.29 -11.93
C LEU A 63 5.68 12.25 -13.25
N THR A 64 6.11 13.41 -13.79
CA THR A 64 6.69 13.51 -15.14
C THR A 64 8.15 13.95 -15.14
N LEU A 65 8.50 15.07 -14.48
CA LEU A 65 9.83 15.65 -14.56
C LEU A 65 10.97 14.72 -14.08
N PRO A 66 10.81 13.95 -12.98
CA PRO A 66 11.85 13.02 -12.53
C PRO A 66 12.18 11.94 -13.55
N PHE A 67 11.25 11.61 -14.42
CA PHE A 67 11.32 10.47 -15.35
C PHE A 67 11.51 10.87 -16.81
N GLN A 68 11.81 12.14 -17.09
CA GLN A 68 12.06 12.62 -18.45
C GLN A 68 13.26 11.95 -19.13
N TYR A 69 14.28 11.58 -18.36
CA TYR A 69 15.53 11.02 -18.88
C TYR A 69 15.75 9.55 -18.49
N HIS A 70 15.00 9.05 -17.52
CA HIS A 70 15.11 7.68 -17.03
C HIS A 70 13.72 7.16 -16.70
N LEU A 71 13.43 5.94 -17.12
CA LEU A 71 12.18 5.29 -16.76
C LEU A 71 12.10 5.10 -15.23
N PRO A 72 10.91 5.26 -14.65
CA PRO A 72 10.73 5.00 -13.22
C PRO A 72 11.06 3.54 -12.89
N ALA A 73 11.73 3.30 -11.77
CA ALA A 73 11.83 1.96 -11.21
C ALA A 73 10.41 1.41 -10.95
N PRO A 74 10.20 0.07 -10.96
CA PRO A 74 8.88 -0.51 -10.83
C PRO A 74 8.08 0.01 -9.62
N LEU A 75 8.71 0.10 -8.45
CA LEU A 75 8.05 0.66 -7.26
C LEU A 75 7.68 2.14 -7.43
N GLN A 76 8.53 2.94 -8.06
CA GLN A 76 8.23 4.37 -8.32
C GLN A 76 7.05 4.54 -9.29
N GLY A 77 6.98 3.71 -10.33
CA GLY A 77 5.85 3.68 -11.25
C GLY A 77 4.53 3.32 -10.55
N LEU A 78 4.57 2.31 -9.67
CA LEU A 78 3.43 1.92 -8.84
C LEU A 78 2.98 3.06 -7.91
N LEU A 79 3.92 3.68 -7.21
CA LEU A 79 3.65 4.79 -6.30
C LEU A 79 3.04 5.99 -7.04
N GLY A 80 3.50 6.28 -8.27
CA GLY A 80 2.89 7.29 -9.14
C GLY A 80 1.45 6.95 -9.52
N ALA A 81 1.17 5.69 -9.87
CA ALA A 81 -0.19 5.24 -10.18
C ALA A 81 -1.15 5.34 -8.97
N ALA A 82 -0.64 5.19 -7.75
CA ALA A 82 -1.40 5.23 -6.51
C ALA A 82 -1.50 6.63 -5.86
N ALA A 83 -0.64 7.58 -6.22
CA ALA A 83 -0.42 8.84 -5.49
C ALA A 83 -1.67 9.71 -5.29
N HIS A 84 -2.67 9.61 -6.17
CA HIS A 84 -3.91 10.38 -6.07
C HIS A 84 -4.96 9.75 -5.13
N ILE A 85 -4.82 8.45 -4.77
CA ILE A 85 -5.80 7.76 -3.93
C ILE A 85 -5.99 8.44 -2.57
N PRO A 86 -4.95 8.90 -1.85
CA PRO A 86 -5.12 9.58 -0.57
C PRO A 86 -6.04 10.81 -0.62
N SER A 87 -6.09 11.53 -1.76
CA SER A 87 -7.02 12.65 -1.93
C SER A 87 -8.48 12.20 -2.05
N VAL A 88 -8.72 11.00 -2.58
CA VAL A 88 -10.06 10.38 -2.62
C VAL A 88 -10.47 9.95 -1.21
N LEU A 89 -9.54 9.37 -0.44
CA LEU A 89 -9.78 8.97 0.95
C LEU A 89 -10.16 10.17 1.83
N GLU A 90 -9.48 11.31 1.67
CA GLU A 90 -9.83 12.54 2.39
C GLU A 90 -11.27 12.98 2.09
N LYS A 91 -11.69 12.92 0.82
CA LYS A 91 -13.07 13.27 0.44
C LYS A 91 -14.10 12.31 1.05
N ILE A 92 -13.76 11.01 1.19
CA ILE A 92 -14.62 10.00 1.84
C ILE A 92 -14.81 10.34 3.32
N ASP A 93 -13.76 10.78 4.01
CA ASP A 93 -13.80 11.10 5.44
C ASP A 93 -14.76 12.27 5.77
N VAL A 94 -14.94 13.19 4.82
CA VAL A 94 -15.80 14.37 5.01
C VAL A 94 -17.20 14.22 4.41
N ILE A 95 -17.56 13.02 3.93
CA ILE A 95 -18.86 12.78 3.33
C ILE A 95 -19.98 12.97 4.37
N LEU A 96 -21.04 13.68 3.99
CA LEU A 96 -22.20 13.95 4.85
C LEU A 96 -22.94 12.64 5.21
N PRO A 97 -23.80 12.66 6.26
CA PRO A 97 -24.65 11.52 6.61
C PRO A 97 -25.50 11.02 5.42
N ALA A 98 -25.75 9.71 5.39
CA ALA A 98 -26.45 9.04 4.28
C ALA A 98 -27.89 9.51 4.03
N SER A 99 -28.49 10.26 4.94
CA SER A 99 -29.83 10.85 4.79
C SER A 99 -29.91 12.06 3.83
N CYS A 100 -28.77 12.49 3.28
CA CYS A 100 -28.70 13.62 2.36
C CYS A 100 -28.50 13.13 0.91
N ASP A 101 -29.42 13.47 -0.01
CA ASP A 101 -29.32 13.12 -1.45
C ASP A 101 -27.98 13.57 -2.07
N ARG A 102 -27.46 14.70 -1.63
CA ARG A 102 -26.16 15.21 -2.07
C ARG A 102 -25.01 14.29 -1.65
N ALA A 103 -25.12 13.67 -0.47
CA ALA A 103 -24.13 12.71 0.00
C ALA A 103 -24.11 11.44 -0.87
N ALA A 104 -25.27 10.96 -1.30
CA ALA A 104 -25.39 9.81 -2.22
C ALA A 104 -24.72 10.07 -3.57
N ALA A 105 -24.96 11.24 -4.18
CA ALA A 105 -24.32 11.63 -5.43
C ALA A 105 -22.79 11.77 -5.28
N THR A 106 -22.31 12.31 -4.14
CA THR A 106 -20.88 12.38 -3.83
C THR A 106 -20.28 10.99 -3.63
N ALA A 107 -20.99 10.09 -2.93
CA ALA A 107 -20.56 8.71 -2.74
C ALA A 107 -20.43 7.97 -4.07
N ASP A 108 -21.38 8.12 -4.98
CA ASP A 108 -21.34 7.52 -6.31
C ASP A 108 -20.14 8.00 -7.14
N GLN A 109 -19.84 9.30 -7.07
CA GLN A 109 -18.65 9.86 -7.71
C GLN A 109 -17.37 9.27 -7.12
N LEU A 110 -17.26 9.19 -5.78
CA LEU A 110 -16.07 8.66 -5.11
C LEU A 110 -15.85 7.16 -5.39
N ILE A 111 -16.93 6.37 -5.45
CA ILE A 111 -16.87 4.97 -5.91
C ILE A 111 -16.30 4.91 -7.33
N THR A 112 -16.74 5.79 -8.22
CA THR A 112 -16.24 5.84 -9.61
C THR A 112 -14.73 6.24 -9.63
N GLU A 113 -14.30 7.18 -8.81
CA GLU A 113 -12.90 7.58 -8.67
C GLU A 113 -12.03 6.41 -8.15
N LEU A 114 -12.52 5.64 -7.16
CA LEU A 114 -11.83 4.45 -6.63
C LEU A 114 -11.75 3.31 -7.67
N MET A 115 -12.82 3.04 -8.40
CA MET A 115 -12.82 2.06 -9.48
C MET A 115 -11.85 2.44 -10.59
N GLY A 116 -11.79 3.72 -10.94
CA GLY A 116 -10.79 4.26 -11.86
C GLY A 116 -9.37 4.07 -11.35
N SER A 117 -9.16 4.17 -10.03
CA SER A 117 -7.87 3.93 -9.38
C SER A 117 -7.46 2.46 -9.47
N ILE A 118 -8.36 1.53 -9.18
CA ILE A 118 -8.14 0.09 -9.35
C ILE A 118 -7.78 -0.23 -10.82
N SER A 119 -8.51 0.35 -11.77
CA SER A 119 -8.24 0.15 -13.20
C SER A 119 -6.85 0.64 -13.60
N ARG A 120 -6.40 1.81 -13.09
CA ARG A 120 -5.03 2.31 -13.33
C ARG A 120 -3.97 1.41 -12.71
N LEU A 121 -4.19 0.94 -11.48
CA LEU A 121 -3.28 0.00 -10.82
C LEU A 121 -3.17 -1.31 -11.61
N LYS A 122 -4.29 -1.88 -12.04
CA LYS A 122 -4.33 -3.12 -12.86
C LYS A 122 -3.66 -2.91 -14.21
N ALA A 123 -3.88 -1.78 -14.88
CA ALA A 123 -3.22 -1.45 -16.14
C ALA A 123 -1.70 -1.32 -15.96
N TRP A 124 -1.24 -0.65 -14.89
CA TRP A 124 0.17 -0.60 -14.54
C TRP A 124 0.74 -2.00 -14.28
N GLY A 125 0.06 -2.83 -13.49
CA GLY A 125 0.47 -4.21 -13.20
C GLY A 125 0.60 -5.07 -14.45
N ASN A 126 -0.36 -5.00 -15.35
CA ASN A 126 -0.33 -5.70 -16.64
C ASN A 126 0.87 -5.26 -17.50
N SER A 127 1.11 -3.95 -17.57
CA SER A 127 2.27 -3.41 -18.29
C SER A 127 3.61 -3.84 -17.66
N PHE A 128 3.69 -3.87 -16.32
CA PHE A 128 4.85 -4.34 -15.59
C PHE A 128 5.12 -5.82 -15.88
N LEU A 129 4.11 -6.68 -15.74
CA LEU A 129 4.24 -8.13 -15.95
C LEU A 129 4.54 -8.50 -17.40
N ALA A 130 4.02 -7.75 -18.39
CA ALA A 130 4.28 -8.01 -19.81
C ALA A 130 5.77 -7.84 -20.19
N ASN A 131 6.55 -7.12 -19.39
CA ASN A 131 7.97 -6.85 -19.63
C ASN A 131 8.91 -7.79 -18.84
N VAL A 132 8.36 -8.81 -18.16
CA VAL A 132 9.14 -9.74 -17.34
C VAL A 132 9.11 -11.13 -17.94
N ALA A 133 10.29 -11.73 -18.16
CA ALA A 133 10.43 -13.04 -18.80
C ALA A 133 10.26 -14.22 -17.84
N GLU A 134 10.41 -13.99 -16.52
CA GLU A 134 10.39 -15.06 -15.48
C GLU A 134 9.39 -14.75 -14.37
N PRO A 135 8.89 -15.77 -13.65
CA PRO A 135 8.03 -15.55 -12.49
C PRO A 135 8.75 -14.71 -11.44
N LEU A 136 8.12 -13.59 -11.01
CA LEU A 136 8.68 -12.66 -10.04
C LEU A 136 8.50 -13.11 -8.59
N TYR A 137 7.77 -14.18 -8.35
CA TYR A 137 7.66 -14.85 -7.06
C TYR A 137 7.32 -16.33 -7.23
N CYS A 138 7.59 -17.14 -6.22
CA CYS A 138 7.22 -18.54 -6.14
C CYS A 138 6.62 -18.86 -4.78
N SER A 139 5.73 -19.86 -4.75
CA SER A 139 5.20 -20.40 -3.51
C SER A 139 6.17 -21.39 -2.88
N ARG A 140 6.34 -21.31 -1.56
CA ARG A 140 7.08 -22.29 -0.74
C ARG A 140 6.26 -22.68 0.48
N ASN A 141 6.29 -23.95 0.81
CA ASN A 141 5.76 -24.43 2.08
C ASN A 141 6.81 -24.22 3.17
N VAL A 142 6.46 -23.48 4.20
CA VAL A 142 7.30 -23.20 5.36
C VAL A 142 6.77 -23.99 6.56
N GLN A 143 7.66 -24.66 7.29
CA GLN A 143 7.30 -25.34 8.53
C GLN A 143 7.13 -24.34 9.67
N HIS A 144 6.10 -24.58 10.47
CA HIS A 144 5.79 -23.81 11.63
C HIS A 144 6.43 -24.40 12.89
N ASP A 145 6.90 -23.54 13.81
CA ASP A 145 7.49 -23.97 15.09
C ASP A 145 6.50 -24.78 15.96
N LEU A 146 5.19 -24.53 15.81
CA LEU A 146 4.12 -25.22 16.51
C LEU A 146 3.59 -26.47 15.79
N GLY A 147 4.20 -26.87 14.68
CA GLY A 147 3.77 -27.97 13.81
C GLY A 147 2.74 -27.52 12.77
N GLY A 148 2.85 -28.04 11.58
CA GLY A 148 2.08 -27.65 10.39
C GLY A 148 2.93 -26.95 9.35
N THR A 149 2.40 -26.83 8.12
CA THR A 149 3.02 -26.12 7.01
C THR A 149 2.04 -25.07 6.50
N PHE A 150 2.54 -23.88 6.16
CA PHE A 150 1.77 -22.89 5.46
C PHE A 150 2.48 -22.44 4.18
N GLU A 151 1.70 -22.00 3.20
CA GLU A 151 2.21 -21.52 1.94
C GLU A 151 2.66 -20.07 2.08
N SER A 152 3.91 -19.77 1.74
CA SER A 152 4.52 -18.45 1.74
C SER A 152 4.99 -18.06 0.35
N LEU A 153 4.94 -16.76 0.02
CA LEU A 153 5.43 -16.20 -1.24
C LEU A 153 6.87 -15.72 -1.09
N TRP A 154 7.71 -16.12 -2.03
CA TRP A 154 9.14 -15.83 -2.06
C TRP A 154 9.53 -15.08 -3.32
N TYR A 155 10.43 -14.10 -3.19
CA TYR A 155 10.78 -13.13 -4.22
C TYR A 155 12.27 -13.10 -4.48
N PRO A 156 12.71 -12.68 -5.69
CA PRO A 156 14.13 -12.51 -6.01
C PRO A 156 14.81 -11.41 -5.17
N SER A 157 14.05 -10.40 -4.71
CA SER A 157 14.57 -9.30 -3.92
C SER A 157 13.48 -8.65 -3.07
N LEU A 158 13.86 -7.98 -1.98
CA LEU A 158 12.94 -7.16 -1.18
C LEU A 158 12.26 -6.07 -2.01
N GLY A 159 12.97 -5.49 -2.98
CA GLY A 159 12.39 -4.53 -3.92
C GLY A 159 11.23 -5.11 -4.72
N THR A 160 11.38 -6.35 -5.23
CA THR A 160 10.31 -7.07 -5.93
C THR A 160 9.15 -7.38 -5.00
N ALA A 161 9.42 -7.86 -3.77
CA ALA A 161 8.39 -8.12 -2.77
C ALA A 161 7.57 -6.84 -2.47
N ASN A 162 8.24 -5.70 -2.29
CA ASN A 162 7.58 -4.41 -2.04
C ASN A 162 6.67 -4.01 -3.21
N VAL A 163 7.10 -4.20 -4.45
CA VAL A 163 6.24 -3.91 -5.62
C VAL A 163 4.92 -4.67 -5.54
N PHE A 164 4.96 -5.99 -5.32
CA PHE A 164 3.75 -6.80 -5.28
C PHE A 164 2.89 -6.50 -4.06
N VAL A 165 3.50 -6.44 -2.88
CA VAL A 165 2.77 -6.22 -1.64
C VAL A 165 2.07 -4.86 -1.63
N TYR A 166 2.72 -3.80 -2.08
CA TYR A 166 2.09 -2.48 -2.19
C TYR A 166 1.07 -2.41 -3.33
N PHE A 167 1.29 -3.11 -4.44
CA PHE A 167 0.32 -3.23 -5.52
C PHE A 167 -1.00 -3.84 -5.05
N TRP A 168 -0.93 -4.92 -4.26
CA TRP A 168 -2.11 -5.53 -3.66
C TRP A 168 -2.72 -4.65 -2.57
N THR A 169 -1.90 -4.05 -1.72
CA THR A 169 -2.37 -3.17 -0.62
C THR A 169 -3.21 -2.02 -1.13
N PHE A 170 -2.77 -1.32 -2.19
CA PHE A 170 -3.52 -0.20 -2.75
C PHE A 170 -4.86 -0.65 -3.35
N GLN A 171 -4.92 -1.83 -3.95
CA GLN A 171 -6.18 -2.39 -4.45
C GLN A 171 -7.11 -2.78 -3.29
N VAL A 172 -6.61 -3.53 -2.28
CA VAL A 172 -7.39 -3.90 -1.09
C VAL A 172 -8.01 -2.66 -0.45
N LEU A 173 -7.22 -1.60 -0.29
CA LEU A 173 -7.70 -0.37 0.32
C LEU A 173 -8.82 0.28 -0.50
N CYS A 174 -8.67 0.36 -1.82
CA CYS A 174 -9.74 0.88 -2.69
C CYS A 174 -11.01 0.02 -2.63
N LEU A 175 -10.88 -1.31 -2.64
CA LEU A 175 -12.00 -2.25 -2.56
C LEU A 175 -12.73 -2.13 -1.23
N THR A 176 -12.00 -2.05 -0.10
CA THR A 176 -12.58 -1.86 1.23
C THR A 176 -13.36 -0.56 1.32
N GLU A 177 -12.82 0.55 0.80
CA GLU A 177 -13.53 1.84 0.81
C GLU A 177 -14.79 1.83 -0.07
N ILE A 178 -14.78 1.10 -1.20
CA ILE A 178 -15.98 0.91 -2.02
C ILE A 178 -17.04 0.13 -1.24
N GLU A 179 -16.65 -0.96 -0.56
CA GLU A 179 -17.60 -1.74 0.27
C GLU A 179 -18.19 -0.89 1.40
N ASP A 180 -17.36 -0.16 2.15
CA ASP A 180 -17.80 0.73 3.22
C ASP A 180 -18.79 1.79 2.69
N LEU A 181 -18.54 2.35 1.51
CA LEU A 181 -19.48 3.29 0.86
C LEU A 181 -20.78 2.61 0.44
N LEU A 182 -20.73 1.39 -0.11
CA LEU A 182 -21.92 0.64 -0.51
C LEU A 182 -22.74 0.13 0.70
N GLU A 183 -22.12 -0.07 1.85
CA GLU A 183 -22.83 -0.34 3.11
C GLU A 183 -23.53 0.91 3.64
N ARG A 184 -22.88 2.07 3.56
CA ARG A 184 -23.47 3.36 3.96
C ARG A 184 -24.58 3.83 2.99
N PHE A 185 -24.47 3.50 1.71
CA PHE A 185 -25.39 3.89 0.63
C PHE A 185 -25.91 2.67 -0.17
N PRO A 186 -26.74 1.80 0.44
CA PRO A 186 -27.12 0.51 -0.18
C PRO A 186 -27.81 0.62 -1.53
N HIS A 187 -28.50 1.74 -1.82
CA HIS A 187 -29.18 1.97 -3.08
C HIS A 187 -28.22 2.12 -4.27
N LEU A 188 -26.92 2.41 -4.03
CA LEU A 188 -25.90 2.49 -5.09
C LEU A 188 -25.42 1.12 -5.58
N LYS A 189 -25.73 0.02 -4.87
CA LYS A 189 -25.25 -1.34 -5.22
C LYS A 189 -25.64 -1.74 -6.65
N HIS A 190 -26.87 -1.47 -7.07
CA HIS A 190 -27.32 -1.79 -8.42
C HIS A 190 -26.58 -0.98 -9.49
N ALA A 191 -26.43 0.34 -9.29
CA ALA A 191 -25.76 1.20 -10.24
C ALA A 191 -24.26 0.85 -10.38
N VAL A 192 -23.61 0.41 -9.32
CA VAL A 192 -22.22 -0.04 -9.34
C VAL A 192 -22.10 -1.40 -10.05
N HIS A 193 -23.02 -2.33 -9.78
CA HIS A 193 -23.06 -3.62 -10.46
C HIS A 193 -23.20 -3.47 -11.98
N ASP A 194 -24.13 -2.62 -12.44
CA ASP A 194 -24.36 -2.39 -13.86
C ASP A 194 -23.16 -1.77 -14.58
N ARG A 195 -22.41 -0.88 -13.89
CA ARG A 195 -21.23 -0.21 -14.47
C ARG A 195 -19.97 -1.07 -14.50
N ALA A 196 -19.77 -1.90 -13.49
CA ALA A 196 -18.50 -2.60 -13.29
C ALA A 196 -18.50 -4.04 -13.81
N ALA A 197 -19.68 -4.63 -14.11
CA ALA A 197 -19.88 -6.08 -14.24
C ALA A 197 -19.34 -6.87 -13.00
N TYR A 198 -19.24 -6.17 -11.86
CA TYR A 198 -18.76 -6.71 -10.59
C TYR A 198 -19.89 -6.79 -9.58
N SER A 199 -20.08 -7.97 -8.99
CA SER A 199 -20.97 -8.10 -7.83
C SER A 199 -20.26 -7.67 -6.53
N ALA A 200 -21.02 -7.31 -5.50
CA ALA A 200 -20.45 -7.05 -4.16
C ALA A 200 -19.68 -8.27 -3.63
N GLU A 201 -20.11 -9.48 -3.99
CA GLU A 201 -19.41 -10.73 -3.70
C GLU A 201 -18.03 -10.81 -4.35
N ALA A 202 -17.92 -10.41 -5.62
CA ALA A 202 -16.66 -10.41 -6.36
C ALA A 202 -15.65 -9.42 -5.78
N PHE A 203 -16.11 -8.25 -5.32
CA PHE A 203 -15.23 -7.31 -4.59
C PHE A 203 -14.70 -7.92 -3.30
N ARG A 204 -15.58 -8.57 -2.53
CA ARG A 204 -15.21 -9.24 -1.28
C ARG A 204 -14.23 -10.39 -1.52
N GLU A 205 -14.44 -11.21 -2.51
CA GLU A 205 -13.52 -12.31 -2.83
C GLU A 205 -12.16 -11.77 -3.26
N GLU A 206 -12.12 -10.76 -4.11
CA GLU A 206 -10.87 -10.15 -4.57
C GLU A 206 -10.07 -9.54 -3.41
N HIS A 207 -10.70 -8.78 -2.50
CA HIS A 207 -9.93 -8.18 -1.42
C HIS A 207 -9.43 -9.19 -0.37
N ILE A 208 -10.17 -10.29 -0.13
CA ILE A 208 -9.70 -11.39 0.73
C ILE A 208 -8.51 -12.11 0.07
N GLU A 209 -8.58 -12.39 -1.23
CA GLU A 209 -7.50 -13.02 -1.97
C GLU A 209 -6.22 -12.18 -1.95
N LEU A 210 -6.34 -10.89 -2.29
CA LEU A 210 -5.21 -9.97 -2.28
C LEU A 210 -4.61 -9.80 -0.87
N SER A 211 -5.45 -9.72 0.16
CA SER A 211 -5.00 -9.66 1.56
C SER A 211 -4.27 -10.93 1.98
N THR A 212 -4.69 -12.08 1.47
CA THR A 212 -4.02 -13.36 1.69
C THR A 212 -2.64 -13.38 1.03
N TYR A 213 -2.48 -12.84 -0.18
CA TYR A 213 -1.17 -12.72 -0.83
C TYR A 213 -0.24 -11.78 -0.07
N ILE A 214 -0.76 -10.65 0.45
CA ILE A 214 0.02 -9.75 1.30
C ILE A 214 0.52 -10.52 2.52
N TYR A 215 -0.35 -11.23 3.23
CA TYR A 215 0.02 -11.97 4.43
C TYR A 215 1.05 -13.06 4.14
N LYS A 216 0.85 -13.87 3.08
CA LYS A 216 1.78 -14.91 2.64
C LYS A 216 3.17 -14.38 2.26
N SER A 217 3.29 -13.10 1.93
CA SER A 217 4.55 -12.43 1.62
C SER A 217 5.38 -12.07 2.86
N MET A 218 4.75 -12.04 4.04
CA MET A 218 5.39 -11.51 5.26
C MET A 218 6.55 -12.40 5.75
N GLU A 219 6.47 -13.70 5.53
CA GLU A 219 7.56 -14.61 5.88
C GLU A 219 8.86 -14.23 5.16
N TYR A 220 8.76 -13.88 3.88
CA TYR A 220 9.90 -13.40 3.11
C TYR A 220 10.36 -12.00 3.55
N ILE A 221 9.44 -11.05 3.70
CA ILE A 221 9.77 -9.64 3.98
C ILE A 221 10.37 -9.47 5.38
N LEU A 222 9.93 -10.29 6.35
CA LEU A 222 10.36 -10.22 7.75
C LEU A 222 11.57 -11.10 8.06
N GLN A 223 12.35 -11.53 7.05
CA GLN A 223 13.63 -12.21 7.29
C GLN A 223 14.63 -11.30 8.00
N ASP A 224 15.50 -11.91 8.79
CA ASP A 224 16.52 -11.17 9.55
C ASP A 224 17.49 -10.40 8.67
N ASP A 225 17.76 -10.91 7.47
CA ASP A 225 18.65 -10.28 6.50
C ASP A 225 18.16 -8.90 6.04
N PHE A 226 16.86 -8.64 6.08
CA PHE A 226 16.28 -7.35 5.72
C PHE A 226 16.19 -6.36 6.88
N MET A 227 16.51 -6.79 8.10
CA MET A 227 16.56 -5.94 9.29
C MET A 227 15.35 -4.99 9.41
N LEU A 228 15.63 -3.69 9.64
CA LEU A 228 14.60 -2.65 9.77
C LEU A 228 13.87 -2.35 8.46
N TYR A 229 14.49 -2.59 7.31
CA TYR A 229 13.86 -2.32 6.02
C TYR A 229 12.68 -3.27 5.75
N GLY A 230 12.81 -4.54 6.12
CA GLY A 230 11.73 -5.52 6.03
C GLY A 230 10.54 -5.10 6.90
N VAL A 231 10.78 -4.77 8.16
CA VAL A 231 9.74 -4.34 9.11
C VAL A 231 9.04 -3.07 8.63
N ALA A 232 9.80 -2.05 8.23
CA ALA A 232 9.24 -0.78 7.73
C ALA A 232 8.41 -0.97 6.45
N SER A 233 8.80 -1.93 5.60
CA SER A 233 8.05 -2.26 4.38
C SER A 233 6.78 -3.06 4.68
N ALA A 234 6.77 -3.87 5.74
CA ALA A 234 5.66 -4.75 6.08
C ALA A 234 4.54 -4.06 6.85
N ASP A 235 4.84 -3.06 7.68
CA ASP A 235 3.93 -2.49 8.67
C ASP A 235 2.59 -2.05 8.08
N PHE A 236 2.61 -1.12 7.13
CA PHE A 236 1.40 -0.62 6.49
C PHE A 236 0.64 -1.72 5.71
N PRO A 237 1.26 -2.50 4.81
CA PRO A 237 0.57 -3.59 4.12
C PRO A 237 -0.04 -4.64 5.04
N LEU A 238 0.70 -5.06 6.06
CA LEU A 238 0.23 -6.07 7.00
C LEU A 238 -0.97 -5.56 7.82
N SER A 239 -0.95 -4.29 8.24
CA SER A 239 -2.06 -3.68 8.97
C SER A 239 -3.35 -3.67 8.15
N ILE A 240 -3.27 -3.33 6.86
CA ILE A 240 -4.41 -3.35 5.94
C ILE A 240 -4.92 -4.78 5.73
N ALA A 241 -4.04 -5.73 5.42
CA ALA A 241 -4.41 -7.12 5.19
C ALA A 241 -5.06 -7.76 6.42
N CYS A 242 -4.49 -7.55 7.62
CA CYS A 242 -5.06 -8.06 8.86
C CYS A 242 -6.45 -7.47 9.16
N LYS A 243 -6.63 -6.16 8.97
CA LYS A 243 -7.95 -5.52 9.15
C LYS A 243 -8.99 -6.14 8.22
N THR A 244 -8.65 -6.30 6.94
CA THR A 244 -9.54 -6.88 5.94
C THR A 244 -9.89 -8.33 6.25
N LEU A 245 -8.89 -9.17 6.54
CA LEU A 245 -9.12 -10.58 6.86
C LEU A 245 -9.91 -10.77 8.17
N GLN A 246 -9.75 -9.90 9.17
CA GLN A 246 -10.50 -9.94 10.42
C GLN A 246 -11.97 -9.53 10.25
N SER A 247 -12.30 -8.68 9.31
CA SER A 247 -13.67 -8.20 9.09
C SER A 247 -14.60 -9.26 8.50
N ASP A 248 -14.07 -10.26 7.79
CA ASP A 248 -14.82 -11.29 7.09
C ASP A 248 -14.67 -12.68 7.73
N ALA A 249 -15.71 -13.53 7.66
CA ALA A 249 -15.68 -14.88 8.23
C ALA A 249 -14.68 -15.80 7.50
N LYS A 250 -14.59 -15.72 6.16
CA LYS A 250 -13.62 -16.46 5.35
C LYS A 250 -12.20 -15.98 5.63
N GLY A 251 -12.03 -14.67 5.78
CA GLY A 251 -10.75 -14.06 6.14
C GLY A 251 -10.26 -14.52 7.52
N ARG A 252 -11.14 -14.55 8.53
CA ARG A 252 -10.79 -15.08 9.87
C ARG A 252 -10.37 -16.54 9.82
N ALA A 253 -11.09 -17.39 9.08
CA ALA A 253 -10.72 -18.79 8.90
C ALA A 253 -9.33 -18.94 8.24
N ILE A 254 -8.98 -18.06 7.28
CA ILE A 254 -7.64 -18.00 6.69
C ILE A 254 -6.61 -17.61 7.74
N LEU A 255 -6.86 -16.57 8.54
CA LEU A 255 -5.94 -16.15 9.61
C LEU A 255 -5.71 -17.22 10.66
N GLU A 256 -6.70 -18.06 10.97
CA GLU A 256 -6.57 -19.20 11.90
C GLU A 256 -5.63 -20.28 11.36
N THR A 257 -5.55 -20.42 10.02
CA THR A 257 -4.64 -21.37 9.37
C THR A 257 -3.24 -20.81 9.13
N LEU A 258 -3.10 -19.49 9.21
CA LEU A 258 -1.84 -18.79 8.99
C LEU A 258 -1.09 -18.57 10.31
N ASP A 259 0.24 -18.45 10.22
CA ASP A 259 1.08 -18.35 11.40
C ASP A 259 0.92 -17.02 12.17
N HIS A 260 0.35 -17.07 13.36
CA HIS A 260 0.28 -15.94 14.28
C HIS A 260 1.66 -15.40 14.68
N SER A 261 2.74 -16.17 14.50
CA SER A 261 4.11 -15.74 14.79
C SER A 261 4.56 -14.59 13.89
N ILE A 262 4.03 -14.49 12.67
CA ILE A 262 4.33 -13.38 11.74
C ILE A 262 3.93 -12.03 12.35
N ILE A 263 2.71 -11.92 12.86
CA ILE A 263 2.22 -10.70 13.52
C ILE A 263 3.04 -10.41 14.78
N THR A 264 3.36 -11.45 15.54
CA THR A 264 4.18 -11.32 16.75
C THR A 264 5.59 -10.87 16.43
N ARG A 265 6.24 -11.44 15.40
CA ARG A 265 7.58 -11.02 14.95
C ARG A 265 7.60 -9.57 14.48
N ALA A 266 6.60 -9.13 13.71
CA ALA A 266 6.48 -7.75 13.28
C ALA A 266 6.34 -6.79 14.49
N ARG A 267 5.45 -7.09 15.45
CA ARG A 267 5.21 -6.29 16.65
C ARG A 267 6.41 -6.25 17.61
N ILE A 268 7.07 -7.38 17.85
CA ILE A 268 8.24 -7.44 18.75
C ILE A 268 9.38 -6.59 18.20
N ARG A 269 9.61 -6.60 16.90
CA ARG A 269 10.64 -5.78 16.25
C ARG A 269 10.31 -4.30 16.33
N ASP A 270 9.06 -3.91 16.17
CA ASP A 270 8.59 -2.53 16.31
C ASP A 270 8.75 -2.04 17.76
N VAL A 271 8.30 -2.79 18.77
CA VAL A 271 8.50 -2.48 20.19
C VAL A 271 9.98 -2.44 20.57
N GLY A 272 10.81 -3.34 20.05
CA GLY A 272 12.26 -3.35 20.28
C GLY A 272 12.96 -2.10 19.73
N TYR A 273 12.42 -1.48 18.70
CA TYR A 273 12.93 -0.24 18.14
C TYR A 273 12.53 0.99 18.98
N VAL A 274 11.28 1.02 19.46
CA VAL A 274 10.76 2.10 20.32
C VAL A 274 11.46 2.09 21.69
N THR A 275 11.66 0.93 22.31
CA THR A 275 12.33 0.82 23.60
C THR A 275 13.83 1.17 23.56
N LYS A 276 14.52 0.88 22.45
CA LYS A 276 15.91 1.35 22.27
C LYS A 276 16.03 2.86 22.09
N LYS A 277 14.97 3.54 21.65
CA LYS A 277 14.95 4.99 21.45
C LYS A 277 14.77 5.77 22.77
N HIS A 278 14.30 5.14 23.83
CA HIS A 278 14.08 5.74 25.15
C HIS A 278 15.18 5.44 26.18
N CYS A 279 16.20 4.68 25.78
CA CYS A 279 17.35 4.31 26.65
C CYS A 279 18.69 4.91 26.21
N ILE A 280 18.69 6.00 25.42
CA ILE A 280 19.89 6.77 25.10
C ILE A 280 19.71 8.24 25.50
#